data_9d37f7dae63e39f6ee47f5657aa24c15
#
_entry.id   9d37f7dae63e39f6ee47f5657aa24c15
#
_cell.length_a   1.000
_cell.length_b   1.000
_cell.length_c   1.000
_cell.angle_alpha   90.00
_cell.angle_beta   90.00
_cell.angle_gamma   90.00
#
_symmetry.space_group_name_H-M   'P 1'
#
loop_
_entity.id
_entity.type
_entity.pdbx_description
1 polymer ?
#
loop_
_entity_poly.entity_id
_entity_poly.type
_entity_poly.pdbx_seq_one_letter_code
_entity_poly.pdbx_strand_id
1 'polypeptide(L)'
;MPDIFELLPLNKLGAREDKQTSGKINFGLFLPGVSEEGEYELFVRVIHEKDQFLQDIPPMDFEMEHSMDLDYGDYWSATIDIEVKDKLKPYSAWGTPGKYVYRYCLKSPKKQEFIDWIIDPFAREFGVGKLSAFTLGYEHYVWNKNELEWKIPFINDIVLYELMVSEFADDIKGTIAHLDYLADLGINCIELMPLSNVEKRVDWGFAPIGYFGVDDRFGNRKDMQELIDKAHQKGIAVIVDSVYAHTSHLFPYYHVYNELGYSLDENPFMGPFAENWDDMDPRLNTDFNHKFTRDFFLTVNNHWLDYYHVDGFRYDYVPGYWLEDSENGYTKLVRDTYRLVNEKKGSSDHWQRFFEEESVNLIQCAEYLPCPTEVLEKTYSNCAWQNRTLDAARETAENPGKLTELGSLFGLIGYQPEIQNNGDKLKKTALQYLENHDHSRFICTFGTVACDNELLREGDRTFWYRMQPYLIGLLTAKGIPMLWQGQEFGENYCLPQEGWGRVLLYRPVRWEYFYTSEGRSLVNLVRKLVKLRRNNPQFSRGDHYFYNDYALYQSRNIMMFSRTYNGVFSLVALNFGAQEQVVNFKFPFNGNYREELHGQDNLKGVSAGKDVQLNIPGNYGRIWTLET
;
A
#
# COMPACT_ATOMS: atom_id res chain seq x y z
N MET A 1 4.69 13.42 31.13
CA MET A 1 3.48 12.59 30.97
C MET A 1 3.66 11.87 29.66
N PRO A 2 3.26 10.63 29.48
CA PRO A 2 3.31 10.05 28.15
C PRO A 2 2.44 10.91 27.24
N ASP A 3 2.98 11.27 26.08
CA ASP A 3 2.26 11.98 25.02
C ASP A 3 1.06 11.12 24.61
N ILE A 4 -0.13 11.47 25.05
CA ILE A 4 -1.35 10.74 24.71
C ILE A 4 -1.68 11.13 23.27
N PHE A 5 -1.78 10.15 22.39
CA PHE A 5 -2.33 10.39 21.06
C PHE A 5 -3.81 10.77 21.16
N GLU A 6 -4.26 11.66 20.31
CA GLU A 6 -5.65 12.10 20.29
C GLU A 6 -6.25 11.79 18.93
N LEU A 7 -7.47 11.26 18.93
CA LEU A 7 -8.26 11.05 17.73
C LEU A 7 -9.25 12.20 17.58
N LEU A 8 -9.37 12.71 16.36
CA LEU A 8 -10.43 13.65 16.03
C LEU A 8 -11.81 13.01 16.29
N PRO A 9 -12.78 13.78 16.77
CA PRO A 9 -14.09 13.24 17.13
C PRO A 9 -14.95 12.95 15.89
N LEU A 10 -14.68 11.83 15.20
CA LEU A 10 -15.38 11.43 13.98
C LEU A 10 -16.90 11.29 14.14
N ASN A 11 -17.40 11.20 15.37
CA ASN A 11 -18.83 11.25 15.67
C ASN A 11 -19.45 12.65 15.50
N LYS A 12 -18.63 13.70 15.32
CA LYS A 12 -19.08 15.07 15.01
C LYS A 12 -18.72 15.48 13.58
N LEU A 13 -17.87 14.75 12.85
CA LEU A 13 -17.24 15.18 11.60
C LEU A 13 -17.77 14.44 10.38
N GLY A 14 -17.84 15.12 9.24
CA GLY A 14 -18.39 14.61 8.01
C GLY A 14 -19.92 14.52 7.99
N ALA A 15 -20.48 14.01 6.90
CA ALA A 15 -21.91 13.73 6.80
C ALA A 15 -22.27 12.41 7.50
N ARG A 16 -23.31 12.44 8.36
CA ARG A 16 -23.75 11.30 9.17
C ARG A 16 -25.25 11.28 9.29
N GLU A 17 -25.89 10.17 8.97
CA GLU A 17 -27.30 9.98 9.27
C GLU A 17 -27.51 9.87 10.78
N ASP A 18 -28.52 10.58 11.29
CA ASP A 18 -28.88 10.51 12.70
C ASP A 18 -29.48 9.12 13.01
N LYS A 19 -28.91 8.45 14.02
CA LYS A 19 -29.35 7.08 14.38
C LYS A 19 -30.73 7.01 15.04
N GLN A 20 -31.23 8.14 15.57
CA GLN A 20 -32.47 8.20 16.30
C GLN A 20 -33.64 8.73 15.44
N THR A 21 -33.33 9.51 14.42
CA THR A 21 -34.30 10.19 13.57
C THR A 21 -33.94 9.94 12.11
N SER A 22 -34.72 9.06 11.46
CA SER A 22 -34.58 8.81 10.02
C SER A 22 -34.70 10.11 9.21
N GLY A 23 -33.92 10.24 8.15
CA GLY A 23 -33.95 11.41 7.26
C GLY A 23 -33.15 12.61 7.74
N LYS A 24 -32.67 12.64 8.96
CA LYS A 24 -31.80 13.71 9.46
C LYS A 24 -30.33 13.39 9.18
N ILE A 25 -29.63 14.35 8.56
CA ILE A 25 -28.22 14.27 8.26
C ILE A 25 -27.48 15.39 9.03
N ASN A 26 -26.53 14.99 9.84
CA ASN A 26 -25.63 15.90 10.56
C ASN A 26 -24.34 16.09 9.77
N PHE A 27 -23.90 17.33 9.62
CA PHE A 27 -22.63 17.71 9.01
C PHE A 27 -21.76 18.36 10.06
N GLY A 28 -20.45 18.17 9.98
CA GLY A 28 -19.50 18.82 10.85
C GLY A 28 -18.12 18.93 10.21
N LEU A 29 -17.48 20.09 10.42
CA LEU A 29 -16.22 20.46 9.82
C LEU A 29 -15.42 21.37 10.74
N PHE A 30 -14.12 21.11 10.92
CA PHE A 30 -13.19 22.07 11.52
C PHE A 30 -12.55 22.93 10.42
N LEU A 31 -12.58 24.27 10.63
CA LEU A 31 -11.87 25.24 9.80
C LEU A 31 -11.19 26.28 10.71
N PRO A 32 -10.09 25.94 11.39
CA PRO A 32 -9.43 26.83 12.35
C PRO A 32 -9.06 28.18 11.73
N GLY A 33 -9.42 29.29 12.40
CA GLY A 33 -9.20 30.66 11.91
C GLY A 33 -10.29 31.18 10.94
N VAL A 34 -11.28 30.36 10.61
CA VAL A 34 -12.44 30.75 9.77
C VAL A 34 -13.69 30.79 10.66
N SER A 35 -14.03 31.98 11.20
CA SER A 35 -15.07 32.16 12.22
C SER A 35 -16.14 33.17 11.81
N GLU A 36 -17.29 33.14 12.48
CA GLU A 36 -18.34 34.17 12.33
C GLU A 36 -17.83 35.55 12.73
N GLU A 37 -16.97 35.65 13.73
CA GLU A 37 -16.35 36.95 14.15
C GLU A 37 -15.51 37.54 13.02
N GLY A 38 -14.97 36.70 12.13
CA GLY A 38 -14.32 37.06 10.87
C GLY A 38 -15.27 37.43 9.75
N GLU A 39 -16.61 37.45 10.01
CA GLU A 39 -17.68 37.68 9.04
C GLU A 39 -17.74 36.61 7.93
N TYR A 40 -17.36 35.35 8.24
CA TYR A 40 -17.54 34.22 7.34
C TYR A 40 -18.92 33.57 7.53
N GLU A 41 -19.50 33.12 6.42
CA GLU A 41 -20.73 32.31 6.40
C GLU A 41 -20.43 31.01 5.64
N LEU A 42 -20.67 29.86 6.29
CA LEU A 42 -20.48 28.55 5.67
C LEU A 42 -21.82 27.89 5.37
N PHE A 43 -21.93 27.30 4.18
CA PHE A 43 -23.11 26.57 3.72
C PHE A 43 -22.72 25.16 3.32
N VAL A 44 -23.58 24.18 3.59
CA VAL A 44 -23.51 22.89 2.93
C VAL A 44 -24.50 22.86 1.78
N ARG A 45 -24.02 22.55 0.58
CA ARG A 45 -24.79 22.47 -0.67
C ARG A 45 -24.99 21.02 -1.03
N VAL A 46 -26.25 20.58 -1.09
CA VAL A 46 -26.63 19.16 -1.21
C VAL A 46 -27.56 18.95 -2.39
N ILE A 47 -27.36 17.83 -3.10
CA ILE A 47 -28.27 17.38 -4.16
C ILE A 47 -28.30 15.85 -4.18
N HIS A 48 -29.45 15.24 -4.54
CA HIS A 48 -29.52 13.80 -4.78
C HIS A 48 -28.75 13.45 -6.07
N GLU A 49 -27.99 12.36 -6.08
CA GLU A 49 -27.14 11.97 -7.21
C GLU A 49 -27.91 11.87 -8.55
N LYS A 50 -29.14 11.38 -8.52
CA LYS A 50 -30.01 11.29 -9.70
C LYS A 50 -30.46 12.64 -10.27
N ASP A 51 -30.44 13.67 -9.44
CA ASP A 51 -30.83 15.02 -9.83
C ASP A 51 -29.63 15.88 -10.28
N GLN A 52 -28.42 15.45 -10.00
CA GLN A 52 -27.18 16.22 -10.15
C GLN A 52 -26.99 16.86 -11.52
N PHE A 53 -27.46 16.21 -12.58
CA PHE A 53 -27.27 16.67 -13.96
C PHE A 53 -28.59 17.15 -14.61
N LEU A 54 -29.65 17.32 -13.82
CA LEU A 54 -30.93 17.87 -14.31
C LEU A 54 -30.89 19.40 -14.23
N GLN A 55 -31.09 20.08 -15.36
CA GLN A 55 -30.89 21.55 -15.47
C GLN A 55 -31.87 22.37 -14.61
N ASP A 56 -33.04 21.86 -14.33
CA ASP A 56 -34.10 22.56 -13.62
C ASP A 56 -34.24 22.14 -12.16
N ILE A 57 -33.30 21.34 -11.65
CA ILE A 57 -33.20 20.97 -10.23
C ILE A 57 -31.86 21.49 -9.70
N PRO A 58 -31.80 22.70 -9.12
CA PRO A 58 -30.60 23.20 -8.48
C PRO A 58 -30.33 22.46 -7.17
N PRO A 59 -29.06 22.41 -6.71
CA PRO A 59 -28.75 21.96 -5.36
C PRO A 59 -29.39 22.89 -4.32
N MET A 60 -29.57 22.37 -3.11
CA MET A 60 -30.08 23.13 -1.96
C MET A 60 -28.95 23.53 -1.04
N ASP A 61 -28.96 24.80 -0.61
CA ASP A 61 -28.01 25.34 0.35
C ASP A 61 -28.64 25.37 1.76
N PHE A 62 -27.82 24.97 2.74
CA PHE A 62 -28.17 25.01 4.16
C PHE A 62 -27.06 25.70 4.90
N GLU A 63 -27.42 26.73 5.67
CA GLU A 63 -26.48 27.47 6.50
C GLU A 63 -25.94 26.58 7.63
N MET A 64 -24.66 26.74 7.97
CA MET A 64 -24.01 26.03 9.06
C MET A 64 -23.83 26.97 10.26
N GLU A 65 -24.01 26.42 11.46
CA GLU A 65 -23.81 27.10 12.72
C GLU A 65 -22.34 27.01 13.14
N HIS A 66 -21.77 28.14 13.58
CA HIS A 66 -20.42 28.19 14.09
C HIS A 66 -20.38 27.98 15.62
N SER A 67 -19.35 27.34 16.10
CA SER A 67 -18.99 27.23 17.51
C SER A 67 -17.49 27.06 17.69
N MET A 68 -16.97 27.34 18.87
CA MET A 68 -15.54 27.15 19.18
C MET A 68 -15.32 25.83 19.90
N ASP A 69 -14.46 24.99 19.33
CA ASP A 69 -13.94 23.80 20.00
C ASP A 69 -12.63 24.13 20.72
N LEU A 70 -12.42 23.60 21.94
CA LEU A 70 -11.28 23.96 22.78
C LEU A 70 -9.94 23.41 22.23
N ASP A 71 -9.98 22.29 21.50
CA ASP A 71 -8.76 21.61 21.03
C ASP A 71 -8.42 21.95 19.58
N TYR A 72 -9.45 22.19 18.74
CA TYR A 72 -9.28 22.32 17.28
C TYR A 72 -9.82 23.63 16.70
N GLY A 73 -10.29 24.57 17.52
CA GLY A 73 -10.71 25.90 17.08
C GLY A 73 -12.09 25.93 16.44
N ASP A 74 -12.22 26.63 15.32
CA ASP A 74 -13.50 26.93 14.68
C ASP A 74 -14.16 25.67 14.13
N TYR A 75 -15.34 25.36 14.66
CA TYR A 75 -16.16 24.21 14.29
C TYR A 75 -17.48 24.67 13.67
N TRP A 76 -17.79 24.16 12.51
CA TRP A 76 -19.02 24.41 11.77
C TRP A 76 -19.88 23.18 11.71
N SER A 77 -21.20 23.33 11.95
CA SER A 77 -22.13 22.20 11.91
C SER A 77 -23.49 22.58 11.36
N ALA A 78 -24.17 21.59 10.75
CA ALA A 78 -25.56 21.72 10.32
C ALA A 78 -26.31 20.41 10.52
N THR A 79 -27.61 20.47 10.76
CA THR A 79 -28.51 19.33 10.74
C THR A 79 -29.60 19.58 9.69
N ILE A 80 -29.68 18.71 8.70
CA ILE A 80 -30.65 18.81 7.61
C ILE A 80 -31.68 17.68 7.76
N ASP A 81 -32.96 18.04 7.67
CA ASP A 81 -34.04 17.08 7.60
C ASP A 81 -34.46 16.93 6.12
N ILE A 82 -34.03 15.85 5.49
CA ILE A 82 -34.27 15.60 4.06
C ILE A 82 -35.74 15.19 3.79
N GLU A 83 -36.38 14.53 4.74
CA GLU A 83 -37.75 14.06 4.57
C GLU A 83 -38.78 15.20 4.69
N VAL A 84 -38.49 16.22 5.50
CA VAL A 84 -39.39 17.34 5.76
C VAL A 84 -39.28 18.44 4.69
N LYS A 85 -38.13 18.57 4.02
CA LYS A 85 -37.92 19.61 3.03
C LYS A 85 -38.68 19.30 1.72
N ASP A 86 -39.52 20.24 1.29
CA ASP A 86 -40.27 20.09 0.05
C ASP A 86 -39.38 19.90 -1.17
N LYS A 87 -39.78 19.02 -2.06
CA LYS A 87 -39.13 18.84 -3.35
C LYS A 87 -39.25 20.07 -4.21
N LEU A 88 -38.15 20.51 -4.84
CA LEU A 88 -38.18 21.63 -5.78
C LEU A 88 -39.03 21.33 -7.03
N LYS A 89 -39.08 20.06 -7.44
CA LYS A 89 -39.89 19.56 -8.56
C LYS A 89 -40.50 18.21 -8.19
N PRO A 90 -41.68 17.87 -8.71
CA PRO A 90 -42.37 16.61 -8.40
C PRO A 90 -41.57 15.36 -8.78
N TYR A 91 -40.70 15.45 -9.79
CA TYR A 91 -39.88 14.35 -10.30
C TYR A 91 -38.50 14.30 -9.67
N SER A 92 -38.12 15.25 -8.81
CA SER A 92 -36.88 15.21 -8.06
C SER A 92 -36.78 13.96 -7.18
N ALA A 93 -35.61 13.37 -7.10
CA ALA A 93 -35.29 12.27 -6.21
C ALA A 93 -35.06 12.71 -4.75
N TRP A 94 -35.08 14.02 -4.46
CA TRP A 94 -34.96 14.53 -3.09
C TRP A 94 -35.97 13.86 -2.14
N GLY A 95 -35.54 13.51 -0.95
CA GLY A 95 -36.37 12.80 0.06
C GLY A 95 -36.45 11.29 -0.16
N THR A 96 -35.80 10.73 -1.19
CA THR A 96 -35.77 9.28 -1.41
C THR A 96 -34.47 8.66 -0.92
N PRO A 97 -34.46 7.39 -0.45
CA PRO A 97 -33.22 6.69 -0.13
C PRO A 97 -32.26 6.63 -1.33
N GLY A 98 -30.97 6.74 -1.05
CA GLY A 98 -29.91 6.69 -2.06
C GLY A 98 -28.76 7.64 -1.76
N LYS A 99 -27.86 7.77 -2.73
CA LYS A 99 -26.68 8.62 -2.62
C LYS A 99 -27.04 10.08 -2.85
N TYR A 100 -26.54 10.94 -1.98
CA TYR A 100 -26.54 12.40 -2.09
C TYR A 100 -25.10 12.89 -2.19
N VAL A 101 -24.85 13.81 -3.09
CA VAL A 101 -23.54 14.48 -3.17
C VAL A 101 -23.64 15.86 -2.55
N TYR A 102 -22.54 16.30 -1.93
CA TYR A 102 -22.47 17.60 -1.28
C TYR A 102 -21.08 18.20 -1.34
N ARG A 103 -21.02 19.51 -1.13
CA ARG A 103 -19.83 20.29 -0.89
C ARG A 103 -20.12 21.45 0.06
N TYR A 104 -19.07 22.02 0.59
CA TYR A 104 -19.22 23.26 1.35
C TYR A 104 -18.97 24.46 0.44
N CYS A 105 -19.58 25.58 0.83
CA CYS A 105 -19.48 26.87 0.15
C CYS A 105 -19.24 27.94 1.20
N LEU A 106 -18.13 28.67 1.10
CA LEU A 106 -17.74 29.71 2.04
C LEU A 106 -17.91 31.10 1.44
N LYS A 107 -18.67 31.95 2.09
CA LYS A 107 -18.75 33.38 1.78
C LYS A 107 -17.80 34.16 2.67
N SER A 108 -17.06 35.09 2.06
CA SER A 108 -16.22 36.06 2.77
C SER A 108 -16.70 37.47 2.43
N PRO A 109 -17.47 38.13 3.32
CA PRO A 109 -18.00 39.44 3.05
C PRO A 109 -16.92 40.52 2.80
N LYS A 110 -15.77 40.39 3.45
CA LYS A 110 -14.64 41.31 3.28
C LYS A 110 -14.01 41.27 1.90
N LYS A 111 -14.02 40.09 1.23
CA LYS A 111 -13.40 39.93 -0.08
C LYS A 111 -14.42 39.96 -1.22
N GLN A 112 -15.72 39.97 -0.94
CA GLN A 112 -16.81 39.74 -1.92
C GLN A 112 -16.62 38.45 -2.72
N GLU A 113 -15.91 37.49 -2.15
CA GLU A 113 -15.54 36.24 -2.77
C GLU A 113 -16.36 35.10 -2.20
N PHE A 114 -16.65 34.13 -3.06
CA PHE A 114 -17.39 32.95 -2.73
C PHE A 114 -16.56 31.73 -3.16
N ILE A 115 -16.08 30.95 -2.18
CA ILE A 115 -15.38 29.70 -2.44
C ILE A 115 -16.44 28.60 -2.55
N ASP A 116 -16.75 28.17 -3.76
CA ASP A 116 -17.89 27.29 -4.04
C ASP A 116 -17.54 25.80 -4.05
N TRP A 117 -16.27 25.42 -4.04
CA TRP A 117 -15.86 24.03 -4.23
C TRP A 117 -14.98 23.52 -3.10
N ILE A 118 -15.57 23.39 -1.89
CA ILE A 118 -14.89 22.84 -0.72
C ILE A 118 -15.40 21.42 -0.49
N ILE A 119 -14.55 20.43 -0.72
CA ILE A 119 -14.84 19.03 -0.42
C ILE A 119 -14.77 18.81 1.10
N ASP A 120 -15.56 17.90 1.63
CA ASP A 120 -15.46 17.57 3.06
C ASP A 120 -14.21 16.70 3.32
N PRO A 121 -13.23 17.15 4.11
CA PRO A 121 -12.03 16.37 4.42
C PRO A 121 -12.34 15.10 5.23
N PHE A 122 -13.53 15.00 5.83
CA PHE A 122 -14.00 13.85 6.62
C PHE A 122 -15.04 13.00 5.88
N ALA A 123 -15.24 13.22 4.58
CA ALA A 123 -16.15 12.43 3.78
C ALA A 123 -15.74 10.95 3.74
N ARG A 124 -16.73 10.08 3.96
CA ARG A 124 -16.57 8.62 3.93
C ARG A 124 -17.03 7.98 2.63
N GLU A 125 -17.68 8.78 1.80
CA GLU A 125 -18.15 8.40 0.46
C GLU A 125 -17.88 9.56 -0.50
N PHE A 126 -17.68 9.21 -1.75
CA PHE A 126 -17.52 10.17 -2.83
C PHE A 126 -18.47 9.84 -3.99
N GLY A 127 -18.76 10.84 -4.80
CA GLY A 127 -19.63 10.72 -5.96
C GLY A 127 -19.09 11.45 -7.17
N VAL A 128 -19.83 11.37 -8.26
CA VAL A 128 -19.45 11.97 -9.54
C VAL A 128 -19.13 13.46 -9.38
N GLY A 129 -18.04 13.89 -10.01
CA GLY A 129 -17.55 15.25 -9.89
C GLY A 129 -16.57 15.46 -8.74
N LYS A 130 -16.07 14.38 -8.14
CA LYS A 130 -15.16 14.41 -6.97
C LYS A 130 -15.78 15.06 -5.73
N LEU A 131 -17.11 15.05 -5.67
CA LEU A 131 -17.85 15.58 -4.54
C LEU A 131 -17.88 14.60 -3.38
N SER A 132 -17.96 15.12 -2.19
CA SER A 132 -18.28 14.35 -1.00
C SER A 132 -19.69 13.78 -1.11
N ALA A 133 -19.94 12.63 -0.50
CA ALA A 133 -21.24 11.99 -0.58
C ALA A 133 -21.64 11.34 0.76
N PHE A 134 -22.94 11.10 0.90
CA PHE A 134 -23.52 10.22 1.92
C PHE A 134 -24.69 9.44 1.31
N THR A 135 -25.00 8.30 1.90
CA THR A 135 -26.15 7.48 1.47
C THR A 135 -27.23 7.53 2.54
N LEU A 136 -28.40 8.09 2.17
CA LEU A 136 -29.59 8.06 3.02
C LEU A 136 -30.15 6.63 3.07
N GLY A 137 -30.39 6.11 4.29
CA GLY A 137 -30.78 4.73 4.49
C GLY A 137 -29.62 3.75 4.30
N TYR A 138 -28.41 4.15 4.66
CA TYR A 138 -27.24 3.29 4.54
C TYR A 138 -27.35 2.06 5.43
N GLU A 139 -27.32 0.89 4.81
CA GLU A 139 -27.25 -0.39 5.51
C GLU A 139 -25.78 -0.75 5.78
N HIS A 140 -25.42 -0.91 7.05
CA HIS A 140 -24.07 -1.32 7.44
C HIS A 140 -23.70 -2.68 6.86
N TYR A 141 -22.41 -2.84 6.52
CA TYR A 141 -21.86 -4.11 6.10
C TYR A 141 -21.92 -5.14 7.25
N VAL A 142 -22.24 -6.37 6.92
CA VAL A 142 -22.28 -7.47 7.90
C VAL A 142 -21.07 -8.38 7.62
N TRP A 143 -20.09 -8.29 8.50
CA TRP A 143 -18.87 -9.08 8.42
C TRP A 143 -19.14 -10.57 8.59
N ASN A 144 -18.35 -11.41 7.90
CA ASN A 144 -18.41 -12.86 8.08
C ASN A 144 -18.00 -13.23 9.53
N LYS A 145 -18.54 -14.32 10.04
CA LYS A 145 -18.21 -14.81 11.40
C LYS A 145 -16.72 -15.15 11.57
N ASN A 146 -16.07 -15.56 10.49
CA ASN A 146 -14.64 -15.89 10.49
C ASN A 146 -13.74 -14.67 10.69
N GLU A 147 -14.27 -13.46 10.53
CA GLU A 147 -13.53 -12.21 10.77
C GLU A 147 -13.00 -12.12 12.20
N LEU A 148 -13.74 -12.66 13.17
CA LEU A 148 -13.30 -12.70 14.58
C LEU A 148 -12.18 -13.71 14.85
N GLU A 149 -11.98 -14.67 13.94
CA GLU A 149 -10.94 -15.69 14.02
C GLU A 149 -9.72 -15.34 13.15
N TRP A 150 -9.84 -14.30 12.32
CA TRP A 150 -8.77 -13.86 11.43
C TRP A 150 -7.52 -13.47 12.22
N LYS A 151 -6.36 -13.88 11.74
CA LYS A 151 -5.04 -13.52 12.26
C LYS A 151 -4.12 -13.11 11.13
N ILE A 152 -3.47 -11.98 11.31
CA ILE A 152 -2.48 -11.47 10.36
C ILE A 152 -1.27 -12.41 10.34
N PRO A 153 -0.77 -12.81 9.17
CA PRO A 153 0.46 -13.60 9.07
C PRO A 153 1.64 -12.89 9.76
N PHE A 154 2.54 -13.67 10.34
CA PHE A 154 3.80 -13.09 10.84
C PHE A 154 4.56 -12.38 9.73
N ILE A 155 5.16 -11.25 10.05
CA ILE A 155 5.83 -10.37 9.07
C ILE A 155 6.82 -11.12 8.16
N ASN A 156 7.58 -12.08 8.69
CA ASN A 156 8.53 -12.86 7.90
C ASN A 156 7.89 -13.90 6.97
N ASP A 157 6.63 -14.29 7.21
CA ASP A 157 5.91 -15.29 6.42
C ASP A 157 5.06 -14.67 5.30
N ILE A 158 5.09 -13.36 5.18
CA ILE A 158 4.37 -12.62 4.14
C ILE A 158 5.00 -12.88 2.77
N VAL A 159 4.13 -13.12 1.79
CA VAL A 159 4.39 -13.01 0.35
C VAL A 159 3.40 -11.96 -0.15
N LEU A 160 3.91 -10.82 -0.53
CA LEU A 160 3.11 -9.65 -0.83
C LEU A 160 2.84 -9.52 -2.34
N TYR A 161 1.66 -9.05 -2.69
CA TYR A 161 1.27 -8.71 -4.05
C TYR A 161 0.76 -7.28 -4.09
N GLU A 162 1.49 -6.41 -4.75
CA GLU A 162 1.12 -5.02 -4.98
C GLU A 162 0.19 -4.94 -6.18
N LEU A 163 -0.91 -4.19 -6.06
CA LEU A 163 -1.85 -3.99 -7.16
C LEU A 163 -2.55 -2.63 -7.13
N MET A 164 -2.85 -2.11 -8.32
CA MET A 164 -3.74 -0.99 -8.54
C MET A 164 -5.11 -1.52 -8.97
N VAL A 165 -6.14 -1.27 -8.18
CA VAL A 165 -7.49 -1.84 -8.36
C VAL A 165 -8.02 -1.63 -9.78
N SER A 166 -7.89 -0.41 -10.34
CA SER A 166 -8.42 -0.10 -11.68
C SER A 166 -7.63 -0.75 -12.82
N GLU A 167 -6.32 -0.95 -12.67
CA GLU A 167 -5.49 -1.59 -13.70
C GLU A 167 -5.48 -3.11 -13.56
N PHE A 168 -5.65 -3.61 -12.35
CA PHE A 168 -5.69 -5.05 -12.07
C PHE A 168 -6.98 -5.70 -12.57
N ALA A 169 -8.13 -5.10 -12.25
CA ALA A 169 -9.42 -5.71 -12.51
C ALA A 169 -10.59 -4.70 -12.61
N ASP A 170 -10.34 -3.52 -13.14
CA ASP A 170 -11.27 -2.40 -13.36
C ASP A 170 -11.78 -1.72 -12.07
N ASP A 171 -12.18 -2.49 -11.06
CA ASP A 171 -12.73 -1.99 -9.80
C ASP A 171 -12.51 -2.98 -8.64
N ILE A 172 -13.01 -2.62 -7.46
CA ILE A 172 -12.94 -3.47 -6.26
C ILE A 172 -13.68 -4.80 -6.47
N LYS A 173 -14.81 -4.82 -7.16
CA LYS A 173 -15.57 -6.05 -7.43
C LYS A 173 -14.83 -6.98 -8.37
N GLY A 174 -14.19 -6.41 -9.39
CA GLY A 174 -13.27 -7.16 -10.23
C GLY A 174 -12.10 -7.74 -9.42
N THR A 175 -11.53 -6.98 -8.51
CA THR A 175 -10.46 -7.46 -7.60
C THR A 175 -10.96 -8.61 -6.72
N ILE A 176 -12.16 -8.52 -6.15
CA ILE A 176 -12.80 -9.60 -5.38
C ILE A 176 -12.91 -10.89 -6.23
N ALA A 177 -13.30 -10.75 -7.50
CA ALA A 177 -13.41 -11.90 -8.40
C ALA A 177 -12.07 -12.61 -8.68
N HIS A 178 -10.94 -11.93 -8.47
CA HIS A 178 -9.59 -12.47 -8.67
C HIS A 178 -8.91 -12.96 -7.37
N LEU A 179 -9.57 -12.86 -6.21
CA LEU A 179 -8.98 -13.32 -4.93
C LEU A 179 -8.66 -14.82 -4.93
N ASP A 180 -9.46 -15.65 -5.61
CA ASP A 180 -9.17 -17.09 -5.75
C ASP A 180 -7.87 -17.34 -6.53
N TYR A 181 -7.60 -16.54 -7.56
CA TYR A 181 -6.36 -16.58 -8.31
C TYR A 181 -5.15 -16.24 -7.42
N LEU A 182 -5.24 -15.15 -6.64
CA LEU A 182 -4.16 -14.73 -5.73
C LEU A 182 -3.91 -15.76 -4.63
N ALA A 183 -4.98 -16.34 -4.07
CA ALA A 183 -4.87 -17.42 -3.10
C ALA A 183 -4.22 -18.69 -3.68
N ASP A 184 -4.58 -19.08 -4.92
CA ASP A 184 -3.97 -20.21 -5.64
C ASP A 184 -2.50 -19.94 -6.01
N LEU A 185 -2.14 -18.70 -6.31
CA LEU A 185 -0.75 -18.28 -6.47
C LEU A 185 0.04 -18.42 -5.15
N GLY A 186 -0.67 -18.42 -4.01
CA GLY A 186 -0.13 -18.57 -2.67
C GLY A 186 0.16 -17.25 -1.96
N ILE A 187 -0.31 -16.14 -2.52
CA ILE A 187 -0.23 -14.81 -1.90
C ILE A 187 -0.99 -14.80 -0.57
N ASN A 188 -0.44 -14.16 0.45
CA ASN A 188 -1.08 -14.01 1.76
C ASN A 188 -1.07 -12.57 2.29
N CYS A 189 -0.66 -11.62 1.47
CA CYS A 189 -0.83 -10.19 1.72
C CYS A 189 -0.99 -9.44 0.39
N ILE A 190 -1.96 -8.55 0.32
CA ILE A 190 -2.17 -7.63 -0.81
C ILE A 190 -1.85 -6.21 -0.32
N GLU A 191 -1.05 -5.48 -1.09
CA GLU A 191 -0.86 -4.03 -0.96
C GLU A 191 -1.70 -3.36 -2.05
N LEU A 192 -2.70 -2.59 -1.63
CA LEU A 192 -3.53 -1.80 -2.52
C LEU A 192 -2.90 -0.42 -2.71
N MET A 193 -2.54 -0.06 -3.94
CA MET A 193 -2.17 1.31 -4.28
C MET A 193 -3.25 2.30 -3.80
N PRO A 194 -2.94 3.61 -3.67
CA PRO A 194 -3.81 4.53 -2.97
C PRO A 194 -5.26 4.52 -3.48
N LEU A 195 -6.20 4.35 -2.55
CA LEU A 195 -7.65 4.33 -2.83
C LEU A 195 -8.32 5.68 -2.56
N SER A 196 -7.55 6.66 -2.15
CA SER A 196 -7.99 8.00 -1.80
C SER A 196 -8.70 8.70 -2.97
N ASN A 197 -9.66 9.57 -2.64
CA ASN A 197 -10.24 10.46 -3.63
C ASN A 197 -9.19 11.45 -4.15
N VAL A 198 -9.12 11.63 -5.45
CA VAL A 198 -8.12 12.47 -6.14
C VAL A 198 -8.77 13.47 -7.09
N GLU A 199 -8.07 14.55 -7.38
CA GLU A 199 -8.54 15.59 -8.29
C GLU A 199 -8.70 15.07 -9.73
N LYS A 200 -7.71 14.32 -10.23
CA LYS A 200 -7.66 13.86 -11.63
C LYS A 200 -8.07 12.39 -11.75
N ARG A 201 -8.99 12.10 -12.65
CA ARG A 201 -9.56 10.75 -12.82
C ARG A 201 -8.53 9.67 -13.20
N VAL A 202 -7.43 10.03 -13.83
CA VAL A 202 -6.38 9.10 -14.27
C VAL A 202 -5.20 9.02 -13.29
N ASP A 203 -5.29 9.70 -12.16
CA ASP A 203 -4.27 9.68 -11.13
C ASP A 203 -4.20 8.31 -10.45
N TRP A 204 -2.99 7.86 -10.12
CA TRP A 204 -2.75 6.61 -9.38
C TRP A 204 -3.17 6.66 -7.91
N GLY A 205 -3.59 7.83 -7.41
CA GLY A 205 -3.99 8.05 -6.03
C GLY A 205 -2.99 8.85 -5.19
N PHE A 206 -1.85 9.22 -5.76
CA PHE A 206 -0.79 9.94 -5.04
C PHE A 206 -0.97 11.46 -4.93
N ALA A 207 -2.10 12.01 -5.37
CA ALA A 207 -2.47 13.40 -5.14
C ALA A 207 -3.84 13.49 -4.43
N PRO A 208 -3.93 13.06 -3.15
CA PRO A 208 -5.21 12.89 -2.46
C PRO A 208 -5.89 14.20 -2.14
N ILE A 209 -7.23 14.18 -2.17
CA ILE A 209 -8.12 15.25 -1.71
C ILE A 209 -9.10 14.78 -0.62
N GLY A 210 -9.15 13.47 -0.34
CA GLY A 210 -9.97 12.88 0.73
C GLY A 210 -9.37 11.57 1.21
N TYR A 211 -9.50 11.26 2.50
CA TYR A 211 -8.77 10.17 3.17
C TYR A 211 -9.65 9.12 3.87
N PHE A 212 -10.92 9.41 4.15
CA PHE A 212 -11.77 8.54 4.97
C PHE A 212 -12.67 7.58 4.16
N GLY A 213 -12.54 7.59 2.84
CA GLY A 213 -13.32 6.76 1.95
C GLY A 213 -12.56 6.37 0.70
N VAL A 214 -13.17 5.51 -0.08
CA VAL A 214 -12.64 5.03 -1.36
C VAL A 214 -13.11 5.95 -2.49
N ASP A 215 -12.23 6.29 -3.44
CA ASP A 215 -12.59 7.04 -4.65
C ASP A 215 -13.72 6.30 -5.42
N ASP A 216 -14.69 7.05 -5.91
CA ASP A 216 -15.86 6.52 -6.62
C ASP A 216 -15.51 5.73 -7.89
N ARG A 217 -14.29 5.90 -8.44
CA ARG A 217 -13.78 5.10 -9.55
C ARG A 217 -13.63 3.61 -9.20
N PHE A 218 -13.29 3.32 -7.96
CA PHE A 218 -12.97 1.96 -7.51
C PHE A 218 -14.17 1.23 -6.91
N GLY A 219 -15.18 1.97 -6.44
CA GLY A 219 -16.33 1.40 -5.77
C GLY A 219 -16.83 2.24 -4.61
N ASN A 220 -17.45 1.62 -3.65
CA ASN A 220 -17.96 2.28 -2.46
C ASN A 220 -17.44 1.62 -1.18
N ARG A 221 -17.80 2.17 -0.02
CA ARG A 221 -17.34 1.64 1.27
C ARG A 221 -17.75 0.18 1.56
N LYS A 222 -18.93 -0.27 1.08
CA LYS A 222 -19.34 -1.67 1.21
C LYS A 222 -18.48 -2.59 0.33
N ASP A 223 -18.20 -2.17 -0.89
CA ASP A 223 -17.33 -2.93 -1.80
C ASP A 223 -15.94 -3.14 -1.18
N MET A 224 -15.39 -2.11 -0.51
CA MET A 224 -14.11 -2.21 0.19
C MET A 224 -14.17 -3.15 1.38
N GLN A 225 -15.22 -3.06 2.21
CA GLN A 225 -15.41 -3.98 3.33
C GLN A 225 -15.56 -5.43 2.84
N GLU A 226 -16.29 -5.65 1.73
CA GLU A 226 -16.42 -6.97 1.12
C GLU A 226 -15.08 -7.49 0.60
N LEU A 227 -14.26 -6.65 -0.02
CA LEU A 227 -12.92 -7.04 -0.47
C LEU A 227 -12.09 -7.59 0.69
N ILE A 228 -12.04 -6.86 1.81
CA ILE A 228 -11.27 -7.25 2.98
C ILE A 228 -11.83 -8.53 3.62
N ASP A 229 -13.14 -8.60 3.84
CA ASP A 229 -13.79 -9.80 4.40
C ASP A 229 -13.51 -11.04 3.53
N LYS A 230 -13.59 -10.93 2.20
CA LYS A 230 -13.28 -12.03 1.28
C LYS A 230 -11.80 -12.38 1.24
N ALA A 231 -10.91 -11.40 1.34
CA ALA A 231 -9.47 -11.63 1.42
C ALA A 231 -9.11 -12.40 2.70
N HIS A 232 -9.63 -11.97 3.86
CA HIS A 232 -9.43 -12.64 5.15
C HIS A 232 -9.94 -14.09 5.13
N GLN A 233 -11.12 -14.36 4.54
CA GLN A 233 -11.63 -15.72 4.36
C GLN A 233 -10.70 -16.63 3.55
N LYS A 234 -9.83 -16.05 2.72
CA LYS A 234 -8.83 -16.77 1.92
C LYS A 234 -7.43 -16.79 2.54
N GLY A 235 -7.29 -16.24 3.75
CA GLY A 235 -6.00 -16.16 4.44
C GLY A 235 -5.06 -15.10 3.85
N ILE A 236 -5.62 -14.02 3.30
CA ILE A 236 -4.90 -12.91 2.66
C ILE A 236 -5.11 -11.65 3.50
N ALA A 237 -4.04 -11.09 4.06
CA ALA A 237 -4.01 -9.79 4.69
C ALA A 237 -4.12 -8.67 3.65
N VAL A 238 -4.65 -7.51 4.04
CA VAL A 238 -4.78 -6.35 3.14
C VAL A 238 -4.17 -5.13 3.81
N ILE A 239 -3.16 -4.53 3.16
CA ILE A 239 -2.61 -3.24 3.54
C ILE A 239 -2.94 -2.21 2.46
N VAL A 240 -3.00 -0.95 2.87
CA VAL A 240 -3.30 0.17 1.97
C VAL A 240 -2.13 1.14 1.89
N ASP A 241 -1.89 1.65 0.70
CA ASP A 241 -0.91 2.70 0.47
C ASP A 241 -1.45 4.06 0.96
N SER A 242 -0.66 4.75 1.76
CA SER A 242 -1.04 5.93 2.54
C SER A 242 -0.16 7.12 2.22
N VAL A 243 -0.72 8.09 1.49
CA VAL A 243 -0.04 9.29 1.02
C VAL A 243 -0.27 10.43 2.01
N TYR A 244 0.67 10.66 2.92
CA TYR A 244 0.52 11.65 4.01
C TYR A 244 1.53 12.79 3.95
N ALA A 245 2.54 12.70 3.09
CA ALA A 245 3.56 13.74 2.94
C ALA A 245 3.04 14.99 2.24
N HIS A 246 2.07 14.82 1.36
CA HIS A 246 1.55 15.89 0.50
C HIS A 246 0.09 15.64 0.10
N THR A 247 -0.52 16.65 -0.50
CA THR A 247 -1.92 16.63 -0.96
C THR A 247 -2.05 17.22 -2.37
N SER A 248 -3.28 17.33 -2.88
CA SER A 248 -3.59 18.08 -4.10
C SER A 248 -4.17 19.46 -3.80
N HIS A 249 -4.25 20.32 -4.82
CA HIS A 249 -4.76 21.69 -4.70
C HIS A 249 -6.23 21.78 -4.24
N LEU A 250 -7.04 20.76 -4.48
CA LEU A 250 -8.43 20.70 -4.01
C LEU A 250 -8.58 20.10 -2.62
N PHE A 251 -7.47 19.72 -1.95
CA PHE A 251 -7.55 19.34 -0.55
C PHE A 251 -8.03 20.51 0.30
N PRO A 252 -9.06 20.35 1.14
CA PRO A 252 -9.75 21.49 1.78
C PRO A 252 -8.85 22.42 2.57
N TYR A 253 -7.90 21.88 3.34
CA TYR A 253 -6.98 22.70 4.15
C TYR A 253 -5.87 23.38 3.34
N TYR A 254 -5.62 22.96 2.10
CA TYR A 254 -4.88 23.78 1.15
C TYR A 254 -5.80 24.80 0.48
N HIS A 255 -6.89 24.31 -0.14
CA HIS A 255 -7.75 25.11 -1.02
C HIS A 255 -8.34 26.33 -0.32
N VAL A 256 -9.01 26.14 0.83
CA VAL A 256 -9.67 27.24 1.56
C VAL A 256 -8.67 28.31 2.00
N TYR A 257 -7.57 27.90 2.63
CA TYR A 257 -6.61 28.86 3.19
C TYR A 257 -5.82 29.57 2.10
N ASN A 258 -5.51 28.90 0.99
CA ASN A 258 -4.89 29.54 -0.18
C ASN A 258 -5.81 30.59 -0.81
N GLU A 259 -7.10 30.27 -1.01
CA GLU A 259 -8.09 31.20 -1.55
C GLU A 259 -8.34 32.40 -0.62
N LEU A 260 -8.31 32.18 0.68
CA LEU A 260 -8.43 33.27 1.68
C LEU A 260 -7.14 34.10 1.83
N GLY A 261 -6.03 33.66 1.20
CA GLY A 261 -4.75 34.38 1.21
C GLY A 261 -3.98 34.24 2.53
N TYR A 262 -4.17 33.15 3.25
CA TYR A 262 -3.36 32.81 4.41
C TYR A 262 -1.93 32.48 3.98
N SER A 263 -0.96 32.91 4.75
CA SER A 263 0.43 32.45 4.59
C SER A 263 0.57 30.99 5.05
N LEU A 264 1.70 30.36 4.71
CA LEU A 264 1.97 28.98 5.19
C LEU A 264 2.01 28.89 6.72
N ASP A 265 2.59 29.90 7.38
CA ASP A 265 2.68 29.93 8.84
C ASP A 265 1.30 30.07 9.54
N GLU A 266 0.30 30.54 8.82
CA GLU A 266 -1.08 30.70 9.31
C GLU A 266 -1.97 29.50 8.94
N ASN A 267 -1.51 28.61 8.05
CA ASN A 267 -2.26 27.43 7.70
C ASN A 267 -2.21 26.38 8.82
N PRO A 268 -3.34 25.89 9.32
CA PRO A 268 -3.36 24.97 10.47
C PRO A 268 -2.94 23.53 10.14
N PHE A 269 -2.69 23.24 8.85
CA PHE A 269 -2.47 21.87 8.35
C PHE A 269 -1.29 21.74 7.40
N MET A 270 -1.14 22.71 6.47
CA MET A 270 -0.17 22.66 5.39
C MET A 270 1.07 23.47 5.72
N GLY A 271 2.22 23.04 5.25
CA GLY A 271 3.50 23.75 5.39
C GLY A 271 4.70 22.83 5.22
N PRO A 272 5.92 23.37 5.11
CA PRO A 272 7.13 22.59 4.97
C PRO A 272 7.49 21.98 6.34
N PHE A 273 7.45 20.64 6.43
CA PHE A 273 7.88 19.93 7.63
C PHE A 273 9.25 19.25 7.44
N ALA A 274 9.43 18.54 6.31
CA ALA A 274 10.64 17.79 6.02
C ALA A 274 11.07 18.00 4.54
N GLU A 275 11.60 16.98 3.89
CA GLU A 275 12.04 17.07 2.52
C GLU A 275 10.88 17.32 1.55
N ASN A 276 11.03 18.30 0.66
CA ASN A 276 10.09 18.51 -0.41
C ASN A 276 10.46 17.65 -1.62
N TRP A 277 9.48 17.08 -2.28
CA TRP A 277 9.71 16.41 -3.55
C TRP A 277 10.12 17.45 -4.61
N ASP A 278 11.18 17.17 -5.36
CA ASP A 278 11.63 18.01 -6.46
C ASP A 278 10.45 18.39 -7.39
N ASP A 279 10.36 19.67 -7.73
CA ASP A 279 9.30 20.26 -8.57
C ASP A 279 7.88 20.30 -7.98
N MET A 280 7.63 19.86 -6.75
CA MET A 280 6.34 20.03 -6.09
C MET A 280 6.23 21.41 -5.42
N ASP A 281 5.04 22.01 -5.48
CA ASP A 281 4.74 23.22 -4.71
C ASP A 281 4.81 22.91 -3.20
N PRO A 282 5.76 23.49 -2.43
CA PRO A 282 5.92 23.20 -1.01
C PRO A 282 4.69 23.54 -0.17
N ARG A 283 3.76 24.32 -0.70
CA ARG A 283 2.48 24.63 -0.05
C ARG A 283 1.53 23.43 -0.02
N LEU A 284 1.80 22.37 -0.82
CA LEU A 284 1.04 21.13 -0.83
C LEU A 284 1.55 20.11 0.20
N ASN A 285 2.68 20.38 0.87
CA ASN A 285 3.19 19.51 1.93
C ASN A 285 2.36 19.64 3.20
N THR A 286 2.29 18.57 3.96
CA THR A 286 1.60 18.53 5.25
C THR A 286 2.56 18.86 6.39
N ASP A 287 2.19 19.79 7.28
CA ASP A 287 3.04 20.16 8.40
C ASP A 287 2.70 19.39 9.67
N PHE A 288 3.50 18.39 10.00
CA PHE A 288 3.36 17.59 11.21
C PHE A 288 3.79 18.31 12.50
N ASN A 289 4.23 19.58 12.46
CA ASN A 289 4.34 20.41 13.65
C ASN A 289 2.97 20.78 14.20
N HIS A 290 1.94 20.87 13.36
CA HIS A 290 0.59 21.13 13.79
C HIS A 290 -0.05 19.93 14.48
N LYS A 291 -0.65 20.15 15.67
CA LYS A 291 -1.42 19.11 16.38
C LYS A 291 -2.54 18.56 15.51
N PHE A 292 -3.24 19.45 14.81
CA PHE A 292 -4.37 19.09 13.98
C PHE A 292 -3.98 18.11 12.85
N THR A 293 -2.86 18.33 12.17
CA THR A 293 -2.32 17.44 11.14
C THR A 293 -1.99 16.06 11.69
N ARG A 294 -1.30 16.00 12.84
CA ARG A 294 -0.94 14.72 13.49
C ARG A 294 -2.17 13.91 13.88
N ASP A 295 -3.13 14.57 14.54
CA ASP A 295 -4.36 13.92 15.01
C ASP A 295 -5.26 13.52 13.84
N PHE A 296 -5.26 14.29 12.74
CA PHE A 296 -5.97 13.94 11.52
C PHE A 296 -5.46 12.62 10.93
N PHE A 297 -4.15 12.48 10.68
CA PHE A 297 -3.62 11.26 10.07
C PHE A 297 -3.65 10.05 11.00
N LEU A 298 -3.49 10.24 12.32
CA LEU A 298 -3.74 9.15 13.27
C LEU A 298 -5.20 8.72 13.24
N THR A 299 -6.13 9.64 13.08
CA THR A 299 -7.57 9.35 12.95
C THR A 299 -7.86 8.63 11.64
N VAL A 300 -7.19 8.98 10.55
CA VAL A 300 -7.27 8.24 9.28
C VAL A 300 -6.82 6.79 9.47
N ASN A 301 -5.65 6.57 10.08
CA ASN A 301 -5.16 5.21 10.37
C ASN A 301 -6.17 4.42 11.23
N ASN A 302 -6.67 5.03 12.31
CA ASN A 302 -7.67 4.39 13.16
C ASN A 302 -8.94 4.03 12.37
N HIS A 303 -9.41 4.93 11.50
CA HIS A 303 -10.61 4.69 10.69
C HIS A 303 -10.43 3.50 9.74
N TRP A 304 -9.28 3.40 9.05
CA TRP A 304 -9.01 2.28 8.17
C TRP A 304 -8.88 0.95 8.94
N LEU A 305 -8.24 0.97 10.11
CA LEU A 305 -8.10 -0.22 10.97
C LEU A 305 -9.42 -0.68 11.60
N ASP A 306 -10.26 0.26 12.04
CA ASP A 306 -11.49 -0.02 12.80
C ASP A 306 -12.71 -0.22 11.90
N TYR A 307 -12.86 0.59 10.87
CA TYR A 307 -14.05 0.58 10.01
C TYR A 307 -13.90 -0.34 8.80
N TYR A 308 -12.73 -0.34 8.17
CA TYR A 308 -12.45 -1.20 7.01
C TYR A 308 -11.75 -2.50 7.36
N HIS A 309 -11.21 -2.64 8.56
CA HIS A 309 -10.44 -3.79 9.03
C HIS A 309 -9.17 -4.08 8.23
N VAL A 310 -8.51 -3.07 7.68
CA VAL A 310 -7.19 -3.28 7.06
C VAL A 310 -6.16 -3.77 8.07
N ASP A 311 -5.16 -4.50 7.62
CA ASP A 311 -4.15 -5.14 8.45
C ASP A 311 -2.88 -4.30 8.63
N GLY A 312 -2.82 -3.16 7.95
CA GLY A 312 -1.71 -2.24 8.03
C GLY A 312 -1.61 -1.26 6.87
N PHE A 313 -0.45 -0.64 6.77
CA PHE A 313 -0.19 0.46 5.85
C PHE A 313 1.17 0.31 5.17
N ARG A 314 1.25 0.72 3.92
CA ARG A 314 2.46 1.21 3.28
C ARG A 314 2.41 2.72 3.32
N TYR A 315 3.45 3.36 3.83
CA TYR A 315 3.55 4.81 3.94
C TYR A 315 4.40 5.36 2.81
N ASP A 316 3.75 6.13 1.94
CA ASP A 316 4.33 6.75 0.77
C ASP A 316 5.28 7.89 1.14
N TYR A 317 6.37 8.01 0.40
CA TYR A 317 7.34 9.09 0.47
C TYR A 317 7.66 9.56 1.91
N VAL A 318 8.13 8.64 2.74
CA VAL A 318 8.49 8.92 4.15
C VAL A 318 9.46 10.10 4.31
N PRO A 319 10.43 10.39 3.38
CA PRO A 319 11.26 11.59 3.48
C PRO A 319 10.46 12.90 3.62
N GLY A 320 9.27 12.97 3.06
CA GLY A 320 8.42 14.17 3.11
C GLY A 320 7.87 14.53 4.50
N TYR A 321 7.88 13.59 5.45
CA TYR A 321 7.37 13.83 6.81
C TYR A 321 8.13 13.07 7.90
N TRP A 322 9.37 12.70 7.64
CA TRP A 322 10.29 12.12 8.62
C TRP A 322 11.56 12.95 8.77
N LEU A 323 11.81 13.37 9.98
CA LEU A 323 13.07 14.00 10.41
C LEU A 323 13.68 13.14 11.49
N GLU A 324 14.95 12.74 11.30
CA GLU A 324 15.66 11.81 12.18
C GLU A 324 15.65 12.24 13.66
N ASP A 325 15.87 13.54 13.92
CA ASP A 325 15.94 14.13 15.26
C ASP A 325 14.58 14.62 15.78
N SER A 326 13.48 14.39 15.05
CA SER A 326 12.14 14.84 15.43
C SER A 326 11.30 13.71 16.01
N GLU A 327 10.70 13.96 17.17
CA GLU A 327 9.66 13.10 17.76
C GLU A 327 8.30 13.23 17.03
N ASN A 328 8.13 14.24 16.17
CA ASN A 328 6.93 14.47 15.36
C ASN A 328 6.99 13.73 14.01
N GLY A 329 6.00 13.96 13.15
CA GLY A 329 5.95 13.38 11.81
C GLY A 329 5.80 11.87 11.81
N TYR A 330 6.51 11.23 10.91
CA TYR A 330 6.43 9.79 10.71
C TYR A 330 6.73 8.98 11.97
N THR A 331 7.77 9.35 12.73
CA THR A 331 8.14 8.67 13.98
C THR A 331 6.97 8.60 14.96
N LYS A 332 6.28 9.73 15.18
CA LYS A 332 5.11 9.78 16.06
C LYS A 332 3.94 9.00 15.50
N LEU A 333 3.65 9.16 14.21
CA LEU A 333 2.50 8.52 13.56
C LEU A 333 2.55 6.99 13.69
N VAL A 334 3.68 6.35 13.31
CA VAL A 334 3.79 4.89 13.36
C VAL A 334 3.85 4.35 14.79
N ARG A 335 4.44 5.12 15.72
CA ARG A 335 4.45 4.80 17.15
C ARG A 335 3.04 4.86 17.75
N ASP A 336 2.32 5.93 17.49
CA ASP A 336 1.00 6.15 18.07
C ASP A 336 -0.05 5.21 17.43
N THR A 337 0.08 4.88 16.15
CA THR A 337 -0.71 3.82 15.50
C THR A 337 -0.46 2.45 16.16
N TYR A 338 0.81 2.10 16.43
CA TYR A 338 1.14 0.87 17.16
C TYR A 338 0.52 0.86 18.57
N ARG A 339 0.64 1.96 19.32
CA ARG A 339 0.09 2.10 20.67
C ARG A 339 -1.43 1.98 20.68
N LEU A 340 -2.10 2.63 19.73
CA LEU A 340 -3.56 2.55 19.55
C LEU A 340 -4.00 1.08 19.37
N VAL A 341 -3.32 0.33 18.51
CA VAL A 341 -3.59 -1.11 18.34
C VAL A 341 -3.29 -1.86 19.62
N ASN A 342 -2.15 -1.62 20.26
CA ASN A 342 -1.75 -2.34 21.48
C ASN A 342 -2.71 -2.12 22.66
N GLU A 343 -3.38 -0.97 22.76
CA GLU A 343 -4.43 -0.70 23.75
C GLU A 343 -5.67 -1.58 23.58
N LYS A 344 -5.89 -2.14 22.37
CA LYS A 344 -6.98 -3.07 22.09
C LYS A 344 -6.66 -4.52 22.46
N LYS A 345 -5.48 -4.79 23.02
CA LYS A 345 -5.10 -6.14 23.45
C LYS A 345 -6.07 -6.67 24.49
N GLY A 346 -6.61 -7.85 24.25
CA GLY A 346 -7.61 -8.48 25.12
C GLY A 346 -9.06 -8.10 24.83
N SER A 347 -9.34 -7.23 23.84
CA SER A 347 -10.70 -7.07 23.31
C SER A 347 -11.19 -8.39 22.69
N SER A 348 -12.50 -8.55 22.55
CA SER A 348 -13.11 -9.77 21.97
C SER A 348 -13.64 -9.56 20.57
N ASP A 349 -13.17 -8.53 19.89
CA ASP A 349 -13.61 -8.08 18.57
C ASP A 349 -12.53 -8.26 17.49
N HIS A 350 -12.76 -7.68 16.31
CA HIS A 350 -11.85 -7.75 15.17
C HIS A 350 -10.42 -7.25 15.43
N TRP A 351 -10.17 -6.47 16.48
CA TRP A 351 -8.84 -6.04 16.86
C TRP A 351 -7.93 -7.20 17.30
N GLN A 352 -8.51 -8.36 17.68
CA GLN A 352 -7.72 -9.53 18.03
C GLN A 352 -6.88 -10.09 16.86
N ARG A 353 -7.13 -9.68 15.63
CA ARG A 353 -6.31 -10.09 14.47
C ARG A 353 -4.85 -9.68 14.56
N PHE A 354 -4.55 -8.63 15.32
CA PHE A 354 -3.20 -8.11 15.53
C PHE A 354 -2.39 -8.86 16.59
N PHE A 355 -3.04 -9.69 17.40
CA PHE A 355 -2.40 -10.29 18.57
C PHE A 355 -2.26 -11.80 18.39
N GLU A 356 -1.04 -12.21 18.11
CA GLU A 356 -0.63 -13.59 18.14
C GLU A 356 0.69 -13.67 18.91
N GLU A 357 0.81 -14.58 19.87
CA GLU A 357 1.90 -14.63 20.85
C GLU A 357 1.96 -13.33 21.70
N GLU A 358 3.15 -12.76 21.91
CA GLU A 358 3.36 -11.55 22.71
C GLU A 358 3.54 -10.27 21.88
N SER A 359 3.58 -10.39 20.54
CA SER A 359 3.84 -9.27 19.64
C SER A 359 2.57 -8.74 18.99
N VAL A 360 2.62 -7.48 18.54
CA VAL A 360 1.59 -6.84 17.72
C VAL A 360 1.98 -7.02 16.25
N ASN A 361 1.12 -7.68 15.46
CA ASN A 361 1.35 -7.99 14.05
C ASN A 361 0.80 -6.91 13.09
N LEU A 362 0.68 -5.66 13.54
CA LEU A 362 0.34 -4.53 12.66
C LEU A 362 1.45 -4.35 11.61
N ILE A 363 1.09 -4.36 10.33
CA ILE A 363 2.04 -4.15 9.23
C ILE A 363 2.21 -2.65 9.01
N GLN A 364 3.42 -2.14 9.19
CA GLN A 364 3.78 -0.74 8.95
C GLN A 364 5.01 -0.69 8.04
N CYS A 365 4.76 -0.57 6.73
CA CYS A 365 5.80 -0.57 5.70
C CYS A 365 6.21 0.85 5.34
N ALA A 366 7.50 1.16 5.39
CA ALA A 366 8.03 2.46 5.01
C ALA A 366 8.55 2.47 3.57
N GLU A 367 8.16 3.47 2.79
CA GLU A 367 8.93 3.86 1.61
C GLU A 367 9.96 4.92 2.02
N TYR A 368 11.12 4.45 2.46
CA TYR A 368 12.29 5.29 2.75
C TYR A 368 13.50 4.73 2.01
N LEU A 369 13.66 5.14 0.76
CA LEU A 369 14.66 4.57 -0.16
C LEU A 369 16.12 4.94 0.16
N PRO A 370 16.45 6.12 0.75
CA PRO A 370 17.82 6.50 1.04
C PRO A 370 18.55 5.53 1.96
N CYS A 371 17.91 5.10 3.05
CA CYS A 371 18.47 4.17 4.02
C CYS A 371 17.38 3.37 4.74
N PRO A 372 16.79 2.32 4.13
CA PRO A 372 15.72 1.54 4.74
C PRO A 372 16.04 0.97 6.12
N THR A 373 17.32 0.66 6.39
CA THR A 373 17.78 0.18 7.70
C THR A 373 17.55 1.20 8.79
N GLU A 374 17.83 2.47 8.50
CA GLU A 374 17.75 3.56 9.46
C GLU A 374 16.30 3.81 9.93
N VAL A 375 15.33 3.87 9.01
CA VAL A 375 13.93 4.05 9.38
C VAL A 375 13.40 2.86 10.19
N LEU A 376 13.86 1.63 9.89
CA LEU A 376 13.54 0.46 10.68
C LEU A 376 14.13 0.52 12.11
N GLU A 377 15.36 1.00 12.25
CA GLU A 377 16.03 1.11 13.56
C GLU A 377 15.41 2.19 14.45
N LYS A 378 15.00 3.31 13.86
CA LYS A 378 14.59 4.52 14.60
C LYS A 378 13.07 4.64 14.81
N THR A 379 12.24 3.88 14.10
CA THR A 379 10.79 4.03 14.12
C THR A 379 10.07 2.72 14.48
N TYR A 380 8.73 2.78 14.56
CA TYR A 380 7.86 1.61 14.73
C TYR A 380 7.45 0.94 13.40
N SER A 381 8.14 1.25 12.30
CA SER A 381 8.00 0.49 11.06
C SER A 381 8.59 -0.91 11.24
N ASN A 382 7.93 -1.91 10.73
CA ASN A 382 8.39 -3.30 10.81
C ASN A 382 8.77 -3.91 9.46
N CYS A 383 8.52 -3.21 8.37
CA CYS A 383 9.13 -3.46 7.06
C CYS A 383 9.42 -2.17 6.32
N ALA A 384 10.34 -2.24 5.35
CA ALA A 384 10.71 -1.11 4.50
C ALA A 384 11.08 -1.60 3.11
N TRP A 385 10.73 -0.82 2.10
CA TRP A 385 11.05 -1.06 0.71
C TRP A 385 12.56 -1.09 0.50
N GLN A 386 13.06 -2.15 -0.19
CA GLN A 386 14.48 -2.30 -0.51
C GLN A 386 14.71 -2.10 -2.01
N ASN A 387 14.69 -0.85 -2.46
CA ASN A 387 14.90 -0.52 -3.88
C ASN A 387 16.26 -1.02 -4.40
N ARG A 388 17.26 -1.09 -3.54
CA ARG A 388 18.59 -1.57 -3.92
C ARG A 388 18.61 -3.00 -4.45
N THR A 389 17.65 -3.85 -4.07
CA THR A 389 17.48 -5.20 -4.65
C THR A 389 17.12 -5.12 -6.13
N LEU A 390 16.18 -4.24 -6.51
CA LEU A 390 15.83 -3.99 -7.90
C LEU A 390 17.04 -3.48 -8.70
N ASP A 391 17.77 -2.48 -8.17
CA ASP A 391 18.94 -1.91 -8.85
C ASP A 391 20.02 -2.95 -9.06
N ALA A 392 20.38 -3.71 -8.03
CA ALA A 392 21.37 -4.79 -8.12
C ALA A 392 20.94 -5.90 -9.08
N ALA A 393 19.62 -6.20 -9.16
CA ALA A 393 19.09 -7.14 -10.13
C ALA A 393 19.26 -6.63 -11.57
N ARG A 394 19.00 -5.36 -11.83
CA ARG A 394 19.22 -4.71 -13.13
C ARG A 394 20.70 -4.70 -13.51
N GLU A 395 21.57 -4.31 -12.58
CA GLU A 395 23.03 -4.37 -12.82
C GLU A 395 23.51 -5.79 -13.16
N THR A 396 22.95 -6.81 -12.48
CA THR A 396 23.25 -8.22 -12.77
C THR A 396 22.69 -8.62 -14.15
N ALA A 397 21.54 -8.11 -14.56
CA ALA A 397 20.95 -8.41 -15.87
C ALA A 397 21.78 -7.84 -17.02
N GLU A 398 22.36 -6.66 -16.82
CA GLU A 398 23.28 -6.03 -17.78
C GLU A 398 24.65 -6.72 -17.78
N ASN A 399 25.14 -7.14 -16.61
CA ASN A 399 26.42 -7.82 -16.43
C ASN A 399 26.31 -8.99 -15.44
N PRO A 400 26.05 -10.22 -15.91
CA PRO A 400 25.89 -11.40 -15.06
C PRO A 400 27.07 -11.74 -14.15
N GLY A 401 28.23 -11.09 -14.31
CA GLY A 401 29.38 -11.20 -13.40
C GLY A 401 29.28 -10.33 -12.14
N LYS A 402 28.30 -9.41 -12.05
CA LYS A 402 28.09 -8.53 -10.90
C LYS A 402 27.05 -9.10 -9.91
N LEU A 403 27.37 -10.27 -9.33
CA LEU A 403 26.45 -11.01 -8.48
C LEU A 403 26.57 -10.70 -6.98
N THR A 404 27.68 -10.08 -6.56
CA THR A 404 28.02 -9.96 -5.13
C THR A 404 26.97 -9.19 -4.34
N GLU A 405 26.50 -8.08 -4.86
CA GLU A 405 25.56 -7.24 -4.16
C GLU A 405 24.19 -7.89 -4.10
N LEU A 406 23.66 -8.36 -5.23
CA LEU A 406 22.36 -9.03 -5.26
C LEU A 406 22.32 -10.27 -4.34
N GLY A 407 23.40 -11.09 -4.36
CA GLY A 407 23.51 -12.27 -3.48
C GLY A 407 23.56 -11.90 -2.01
N SER A 408 24.15 -10.77 -1.67
CA SER A 408 24.17 -10.22 -0.31
C SER A 408 22.80 -9.70 0.11
N LEU A 409 22.12 -8.95 -0.77
CA LEU A 409 20.79 -8.38 -0.50
C LEU A 409 19.72 -9.46 -0.31
N PHE A 410 19.81 -10.60 -0.99
CA PHE A 410 18.93 -11.74 -0.72
C PHE A 410 19.07 -12.29 0.72
N GLY A 411 20.16 -11.96 1.39
CA GLY A 411 20.39 -12.26 2.81
C GLY A 411 20.04 -11.13 3.78
N LEU A 412 19.60 -9.98 3.29
CA LEU A 412 19.29 -8.80 4.10
C LEU A 412 20.46 -8.32 4.96
N ILE A 413 21.63 -8.11 4.36
CA ILE A 413 22.80 -7.57 5.07
C ILE A 413 22.43 -6.21 5.67
N GLY A 414 22.68 -6.05 6.97
CA GLY A 414 22.38 -4.83 7.72
C GLY A 414 21.00 -4.74 8.35
N TYR A 415 20.09 -5.69 8.09
CA TYR A 415 18.79 -5.74 8.74
C TYR A 415 18.80 -6.62 9.99
N GLN A 416 18.09 -6.16 11.01
CA GLN A 416 17.90 -6.93 12.23
C GLN A 416 16.48 -7.53 12.26
N PRO A 417 16.33 -8.83 12.49
CA PRO A 417 15.03 -9.48 12.46
C PRO A 417 14.14 -9.15 13.67
N GLU A 418 14.71 -8.63 14.76
CA GLU A 418 13.99 -8.24 15.96
C GLU A 418 14.71 -7.08 16.66
N ILE A 419 13.98 -5.97 16.85
CA ILE A 419 14.51 -4.76 17.51
C ILE A 419 13.58 -4.39 18.66
N GLN A 420 14.15 -3.92 19.78
CA GLN A 420 13.38 -3.35 20.88
C GLN A 420 13.37 -1.83 20.77
N ASN A 421 12.15 -1.25 20.70
CA ASN A 421 11.93 0.18 20.75
C ASN A 421 11.17 0.53 22.03
N ASN A 422 11.78 1.33 22.91
CA ASN A 422 11.17 1.76 24.17
C ASN A 422 10.60 0.60 25.02
N GLY A 423 11.22 -0.59 24.95
CA GLY A 423 10.79 -1.81 25.64
C GLY A 423 9.84 -2.70 24.84
N ASP A 424 9.33 -2.25 23.71
CA ASP A 424 8.52 -3.07 22.81
C ASP A 424 9.40 -3.95 21.93
N LYS A 425 8.92 -5.16 21.63
CA LYS A 425 9.59 -6.08 20.71
C LYS A 425 8.90 -6.02 19.35
N LEU A 426 9.65 -5.61 18.33
CA LEU A 426 9.18 -5.54 16.96
C LEU A 426 10.03 -6.44 16.07
N LYS A 427 9.40 -7.39 15.39
CA LYS A 427 10.07 -8.17 14.35
C LYS A 427 10.13 -7.31 13.11
N LYS A 428 11.33 -7.03 12.60
CA LYS A 428 11.56 -6.13 11.49
C LYS A 428 12.27 -6.86 10.34
N THR A 429 11.93 -6.50 9.11
CA THR A 429 12.47 -7.13 7.92
C THR A 429 12.45 -6.20 6.72
N ALA A 430 13.20 -6.54 5.66
CA ALA A 430 13.13 -5.85 4.38
C ALA A 430 11.95 -6.34 3.55
N LEU A 431 11.38 -5.46 2.74
CA LEU A 431 10.49 -5.81 1.65
C LEU A 431 11.29 -5.75 0.35
N GLN A 432 11.42 -6.87 -0.34
CA GLN A 432 12.27 -7.02 -1.53
C GLN A 432 11.43 -7.23 -2.78
N TYR A 433 11.84 -6.59 -3.87
CA TYR A 433 11.16 -6.67 -5.16
C TYR A 433 12.13 -6.53 -6.34
N LEU A 434 11.67 -6.93 -7.51
CA LEU A 434 12.37 -6.76 -8.79
C LEU A 434 11.71 -5.68 -9.66
N GLU A 435 10.45 -5.36 -9.38
CA GLU A 435 9.66 -4.30 -10.00
C GLU A 435 8.54 -3.88 -9.05
N ASN A 436 8.02 -2.68 -9.23
CA ASN A 436 6.87 -2.10 -8.54
C ASN A 436 6.17 -1.09 -9.46
N HIS A 437 5.18 -0.36 -8.98
CA HIS A 437 4.44 0.61 -9.78
C HIS A 437 5.31 1.77 -10.33
N ASP A 438 6.42 2.12 -9.67
CA ASP A 438 7.30 3.23 -10.05
C ASP A 438 8.27 2.93 -11.17
N HIS A 439 8.42 1.66 -11.52
CA HIS A 439 9.47 1.22 -12.43
C HIS A 439 8.91 0.47 -13.64
N SER A 440 9.64 0.56 -14.77
CA SER A 440 9.41 -0.34 -15.90
C SER A 440 9.47 -1.79 -15.46
N ARG A 441 8.66 -2.64 -16.06
CA ARG A 441 8.67 -4.08 -15.81
C ARG A 441 10.09 -4.63 -15.92
N PHE A 442 10.46 -5.56 -15.06
CA PHE A 442 11.82 -6.10 -15.00
C PHE A 442 12.26 -6.73 -16.32
N ILE A 443 11.33 -7.31 -17.06
CA ILE A 443 11.59 -7.89 -18.39
C ILE A 443 12.15 -6.85 -19.39
N CYS A 444 11.82 -5.57 -19.25
CA CYS A 444 12.33 -4.49 -20.10
C CYS A 444 13.85 -4.34 -20.01
N THR A 445 14.46 -4.77 -18.89
CA THR A 445 15.91 -4.76 -18.70
C THR A 445 16.66 -5.68 -19.68
N PHE A 446 15.98 -6.74 -20.16
CA PHE A 446 16.61 -7.69 -21.09
C PHE A 446 16.48 -7.28 -22.57
N GLY A 447 15.65 -6.30 -22.86
CA GLY A 447 15.41 -5.78 -24.20
C GLY A 447 13.99 -5.23 -24.34
N THR A 448 13.82 -4.30 -25.28
CA THR A 448 12.53 -3.69 -25.59
C THR A 448 12.18 -3.88 -27.06
N VAL A 449 10.89 -3.91 -27.35
CA VAL A 449 10.38 -3.90 -28.73
C VAL A 449 10.51 -2.49 -29.30
N ALA A 450 10.97 -2.36 -30.53
CA ALA A 450 11.06 -1.08 -31.20
C ALA A 450 9.67 -0.44 -31.34
N CYS A 451 9.54 0.81 -30.89
CA CYS A 451 8.30 1.58 -30.94
C CYS A 451 8.63 3.05 -31.17
N ASP A 452 7.90 3.71 -32.08
CA ASP A 452 8.08 5.14 -32.39
C ASP A 452 7.58 6.05 -31.25
N ASN A 453 6.69 5.54 -30.39
CA ASN A 453 6.17 6.27 -29.23
C ASN A 453 6.72 5.65 -27.94
N GLU A 454 7.59 6.38 -27.25
CA GLU A 454 8.19 5.92 -25.99
C GLU A 454 7.18 5.60 -24.90
N LEU A 455 6.01 6.27 -24.89
CA LEU A 455 4.94 6.00 -23.93
C LEU A 455 4.27 4.62 -24.12
N LEU A 456 4.42 4.04 -25.31
CA LEU A 456 3.87 2.73 -25.68
C LEU A 456 4.97 1.65 -25.79
N ARG A 457 6.18 1.96 -25.34
CA ARG A 457 7.29 1.01 -25.37
C ARG A 457 7.01 -0.18 -24.44
N GLU A 458 7.40 -1.35 -24.90
CA GLU A 458 7.22 -2.60 -24.16
C GLU A 458 8.52 -3.41 -24.10
N GLY A 459 8.67 -4.20 -23.05
CA GLY A 459 9.72 -5.20 -22.96
C GLY A 459 9.53 -6.33 -23.98
N ASP A 460 10.62 -6.88 -24.49
CA ASP A 460 10.58 -8.01 -25.40
C ASP A 460 10.32 -9.31 -24.62
N ARG A 461 9.10 -9.82 -24.70
CA ARG A 461 8.66 -11.06 -24.01
C ARG A 461 9.38 -12.32 -24.47
N THR A 462 10.11 -12.29 -25.59
CA THR A 462 10.94 -13.43 -26.00
C THR A 462 12.08 -13.71 -25.01
N PHE A 463 12.42 -12.73 -24.14
CA PHE A 463 13.40 -12.87 -23.07
C PHE A 463 12.83 -13.33 -21.72
N TRP A 464 11.56 -13.74 -21.64
CA TRP A 464 10.88 -14.17 -20.41
C TRP A 464 11.70 -15.17 -19.56
N TYR A 465 12.40 -16.10 -20.21
CA TYR A 465 13.19 -17.14 -19.54
C TYR A 465 14.36 -16.57 -18.72
N ARG A 466 14.84 -15.36 -19.05
CA ARG A 466 15.90 -14.67 -18.30
C ARG A 466 15.43 -14.15 -16.96
N MET A 467 14.11 -14.01 -16.73
CA MET A 467 13.54 -13.62 -15.44
C MET A 467 13.64 -14.74 -14.39
N GLN A 468 13.72 -16.01 -14.82
CA GLN A 468 13.57 -17.17 -13.93
C GLN A 468 14.58 -17.21 -12.77
N PRO A 469 15.91 -17.02 -12.94
CA PRO A 469 16.84 -17.06 -11.82
C PRO A 469 16.58 -15.92 -10.81
N TYR A 470 16.09 -14.77 -11.27
CA TYR A 470 15.75 -13.65 -10.39
C TYR A 470 14.49 -13.95 -9.55
N LEU A 471 13.46 -14.53 -10.15
CA LEU A 471 12.26 -14.96 -9.43
C LEU A 471 12.57 -16.07 -8.42
N ILE A 472 13.42 -17.04 -8.78
CA ILE A 472 13.87 -18.08 -7.86
C ILE A 472 14.63 -17.43 -6.69
N GLY A 473 15.53 -16.49 -6.98
CA GLY A 473 16.29 -15.76 -5.97
C GLY A 473 15.38 -14.98 -5.03
N LEU A 474 14.48 -14.14 -5.56
CA LEU A 474 13.55 -13.32 -4.78
C LEU A 474 12.67 -14.17 -3.86
N LEU A 475 12.04 -15.22 -4.39
CA LEU A 475 11.09 -16.04 -3.63
C LEU A 475 11.76 -17.02 -2.65
N THR A 476 13.09 -17.17 -2.72
CA THR A 476 13.90 -17.94 -1.75
C THR A 476 14.76 -17.04 -0.86
N ALA A 477 14.78 -15.73 -1.12
CA ALA A 477 15.47 -14.74 -0.30
C ALA A 477 14.86 -14.61 1.10
N LYS A 478 15.60 -14.02 2.02
CA LYS A 478 15.13 -13.56 3.33
C LYS A 478 14.26 -12.30 3.14
N GLY A 479 13.40 -11.98 4.09
CA GLY A 479 12.49 -10.84 4.00
C GLY A 479 11.16 -11.15 3.32
N ILE A 480 10.39 -10.11 3.04
CA ILE A 480 9.11 -10.18 2.36
C ILE A 480 9.36 -10.05 0.86
N PRO A 481 9.12 -11.09 0.06
CA PRO A 481 9.12 -10.92 -1.40
C PRO A 481 7.83 -10.26 -1.84
N MET A 482 7.94 -9.22 -2.67
CA MET A 482 6.81 -8.56 -3.31
C MET A 482 6.79 -8.83 -4.81
N LEU A 483 5.62 -9.11 -5.33
CA LEU A 483 5.32 -9.19 -6.77
C LEU A 483 4.42 -8.00 -7.14
N TRP A 484 4.72 -7.35 -8.25
CA TRP A 484 3.86 -6.36 -8.87
C TRP A 484 2.87 -7.02 -9.83
N GLN A 485 1.61 -6.57 -9.86
CA GLN A 485 0.52 -7.14 -10.66
C GLN A 485 0.95 -7.55 -12.08
N GLY A 486 0.78 -8.83 -12.43
CA GLY A 486 1.15 -9.36 -13.74
C GLY A 486 2.62 -9.77 -13.91
N GLN A 487 3.50 -9.53 -12.96
CA GLN A 487 4.91 -9.94 -13.01
C GLN A 487 5.03 -11.46 -13.18
N GLU A 488 4.15 -12.20 -12.53
CA GLU A 488 4.13 -13.65 -12.51
C GLU A 488 3.79 -14.32 -13.87
N PHE A 489 3.30 -13.55 -14.83
CA PHE A 489 3.11 -14.02 -16.22
C PHE A 489 3.82 -13.16 -17.26
N GLY A 490 4.75 -12.30 -16.82
CA GLY A 490 5.62 -11.51 -17.68
C GLY A 490 4.93 -10.34 -18.35
N GLU A 491 4.14 -9.55 -17.59
CA GLU A 491 3.69 -8.24 -18.01
C GLU A 491 4.90 -7.37 -18.39
N ASN A 492 4.80 -6.55 -19.43
CA ASN A 492 5.97 -5.96 -20.07
C ASN A 492 5.88 -4.47 -20.40
N TYR A 493 5.03 -3.70 -19.74
CA TYR A 493 4.99 -2.25 -19.89
C TYR A 493 6.31 -1.59 -19.49
N CYS A 494 6.82 -0.67 -20.34
CA CYS A 494 7.87 0.26 -19.94
C CYS A 494 7.23 1.55 -19.40
N LEU A 495 7.82 2.10 -18.35
CA LEU A 495 7.47 3.42 -17.84
C LEU A 495 8.46 4.45 -18.39
N PRO A 496 8.03 5.64 -18.80
CA PRO A 496 8.92 6.77 -19.04
C PRO A 496 9.73 7.08 -17.77
N GLN A 497 10.99 7.39 -17.91
CA GLN A 497 11.84 7.73 -16.76
C GLN A 497 11.51 9.08 -16.15
N GLU A 498 10.96 10.00 -16.95
CA GLU A 498 10.67 11.36 -16.55
C GLU A 498 9.26 11.78 -17.00
N GLY A 499 8.72 12.78 -16.30
CA GLY A 499 7.48 13.43 -16.64
C GLY A 499 6.20 12.71 -16.21
N TRP A 500 5.09 13.41 -16.33
CA TRP A 500 3.76 12.96 -15.90
C TRP A 500 3.21 11.76 -16.67
N GLY A 501 3.83 11.36 -17.78
CA GLY A 501 3.47 10.13 -18.52
C GLY A 501 3.57 8.86 -17.69
N ARG A 502 4.33 8.86 -16.59
CA ARG A 502 4.39 7.74 -15.64
C ARG A 502 3.04 7.46 -15.01
N VAL A 503 2.44 8.47 -14.40
CA VAL A 503 1.23 8.37 -13.55
C VAL A 503 -0.08 8.61 -14.31
N LEU A 504 -0.04 9.15 -15.52
CA LEU A 504 -1.24 9.52 -16.29
C LEU A 504 -1.63 8.51 -17.37
N LEU A 505 -0.83 7.45 -17.60
CA LEU A 505 -1.16 6.41 -18.56
C LEU A 505 -1.82 5.22 -17.87
N TYR A 506 -3.02 4.89 -18.29
CA TYR A 506 -3.73 3.69 -17.89
C TYR A 506 -3.08 2.45 -18.52
N ARG A 507 -2.66 1.48 -17.70
CA ARG A 507 -1.93 0.28 -18.11
C ARG A 507 -2.59 -0.97 -17.51
N PRO A 508 -3.77 -1.37 -17.99
CA PRO A 508 -4.47 -2.52 -17.45
C PRO A 508 -3.62 -3.78 -17.63
N VAL A 509 -3.71 -4.66 -16.66
CA VAL A 509 -3.06 -5.98 -16.71
C VAL A 509 -3.60 -6.76 -17.89
N ARG A 510 -2.70 -7.27 -18.72
CA ARG A 510 -3.05 -8.04 -19.92
C ARG A 510 -3.20 -9.53 -19.58
N TRP A 511 -4.37 -9.88 -19.08
CA TRP A 511 -4.68 -11.25 -18.65
C TRP A 511 -4.53 -12.31 -19.73
N GLU A 512 -4.56 -11.96 -21.02
CA GLU A 512 -4.25 -12.87 -22.12
C GLU A 512 -2.83 -13.43 -22.05
N TYR A 513 -1.89 -12.72 -21.43
CA TYR A 513 -0.53 -13.20 -21.23
C TYR A 513 -0.45 -14.42 -20.31
N PHE A 514 -1.39 -14.55 -19.38
CA PHE A 514 -1.53 -15.74 -18.56
C PHE A 514 -1.70 -17.02 -19.39
N TYR A 515 -2.33 -16.95 -20.57
CA TYR A 515 -2.63 -18.11 -21.42
C TYR A 515 -1.52 -18.44 -22.41
N THR A 516 -0.52 -17.59 -22.59
CA THR A 516 0.63 -17.88 -23.45
C THR A 516 1.52 -18.97 -22.83
N SER A 517 2.39 -19.60 -23.64
CA SER A 517 3.34 -20.63 -23.17
C SER A 517 4.32 -20.05 -22.13
N GLU A 518 4.76 -18.82 -22.36
CA GLU A 518 5.68 -18.06 -21.51
C GLU A 518 5.02 -17.72 -20.18
N GLY A 519 3.82 -17.14 -20.22
CA GLY A 519 3.05 -16.79 -19.04
C GLY A 519 2.75 -18.00 -18.15
N ARG A 520 2.26 -19.09 -18.74
CA ARG A 520 2.04 -20.35 -17.99
C ARG A 520 3.30 -20.87 -17.33
N SER A 521 4.43 -20.80 -18.04
CA SER A 521 5.72 -21.28 -17.50
C SER A 521 6.14 -20.47 -16.29
N LEU A 522 6.02 -19.13 -16.35
CA LEU A 522 6.34 -18.22 -15.25
C LEU A 522 5.37 -18.40 -14.07
N VAL A 523 4.05 -18.41 -14.31
CA VAL A 523 3.04 -18.63 -13.26
C VAL A 523 3.27 -19.95 -12.53
N ASN A 524 3.56 -21.04 -13.27
CA ASN A 524 3.83 -22.34 -12.67
C ASN A 524 5.11 -22.32 -11.81
N LEU A 525 6.14 -21.58 -12.23
CA LEU A 525 7.35 -21.39 -11.45
C LEU A 525 7.06 -20.61 -10.17
N VAL A 526 6.36 -19.48 -10.27
CA VAL A 526 6.00 -18.63 -9.12
C VAL A 526 5.14 -19.41 -8.12
N ARG A 527 4.07 -20.09 -8.56
CA ARG A 527 3.24 -20.95 -7.69
C ARG A 527 4.08 -21.96 -6.92
N LYS A 528 4.99 -22.63 -7.61
CA LYS A 528 5.86 -23.63 -7.00
C LYS A 528 6.78 -23.01 -5.94
N LEU A 529 7.39 -21.88 -6.25
CA LEU A 529 8.30 -21.16 -5.36
C LEU A 529 7.57 -20.59 -4.13
N VAL A 530 6.41 -19.99 -4.32
CA VAL A 530 5.61 -19.48 -3.21
C VAL A 530 5.14 -20.62 -2.29
N LYS A 531 4.67 -21.73 -2.87
CA LYS A 531 4.32 -22.93 -2.10
C LYS A 531 5.53 -23.51 -1.36
N LEU A 532 6.69 -23.57 -2.03
CA LEU A 532 7.94 -24.01 -1.40
C LEU A 532 8.28 -23.12 -0.20
N ARG A 533 8.26 -21.80 -0.37
CA ARG A 533 8.53 -20.81 0.69
C ARG A 533 7.58 -20.97 1.87
N ARG A 534 6.27 -21.05 1.62
CA ARG A 534 5.26 -21.13 2.69
C ARG A 534 5.30 -22.45 3.48
N ASN A 535 5.69 -23.54 2.83
CA ASN A 535 5.77 -24.84 3.46
C ASN A 535 7.14 -25.15 4.13
N ASN A 536 8.14 -24.29 3.90
CA ASN A 536 9.52 -24.53 4.33
C ASN A 536 10.06 -23.29 5.04
N PRO A 537 9.96 -23.22 6.38
CA PRO A 537 10.30 -22.03 7.17
C PRO A 537 11.75 -21.55 6.99
N GLN A 538 12.67 -22.40 6.53
CA GLN A 538 14.04 -21.96 6.25
C GLN A 538 14.10 -20.84 5.20
N PHE A 539 13.13 -20.75 4.26
CA PHE A 539 13.12 -19.67 3.26
C PHE A 539 12.60 -18.34 3.82
N SER A 540 11.67 -18.37 4.79
CA SER A 540 11.13 -17.14 5.39
C SER A 540 11.89 -16.72 6.65
N ARG A 541 12.24 -17.66 7.53
CA ARG A 541 12.76 -17.41 8.88
C ARG A 541 14.23 -17.81 9.08
N GLY A 542 14.80 -18.58 8.14
CA GLY A 542 16.12 -19.18 8.29
C GLY A 542 17.28 -18.20 8.12
N ASP A 543 18.44 -18.63 8.59
CA ASP A 543 19.69 -17.94 8.33
C ASP A 543 20.09 -18.03 6.87
N HIS A 544 20.76 -17.00 6.39
CA HIS A 544 21.26 -16.93 5.04
C HIS A 544 22.79 -16.96 5.05
N TYR A 545 23.37 -17.75 4.16
CA TYR A 545 24.81 -17.70 3.90
C TYR A 545 25.06 -17.62 2.38
N PHE A 546 25.70 -16.54 1.95
CA PHE A 546 26.08 -16.32 0.56
C PHE A 546 27.50 -16.86 0.31
N TYR A 547 27.64 -17.81 -0.62
CA TYR A 547 28.92 -18.38 -1.04
C TYR A 547 29.60 -17.44 -2.03
N ASN A 548 30.22 -16.39 -1.51
CA ASN A 548 30.82 -15.30 -2.29
C ASN A 548 32.23 -15.66 -2.77
N ASP A 549 32.36 -16.72 -3.57
CA ASP A 549 33.62 -17.09 -4.21
C ASP A 549 33.58 -16.76 -5.71
N TYR A 550 34.37 -15.76 -6.09
CA TYR A 550 34.42 -15.30 -7.48
C TYR A 550 34.93 -16.38 -8.43
N ALA A 551 36.04 -17.05 -8.07
CA ALA A 551 36.68 -18.02 -8.93
C ALA A 551 35.86 -19.29 -9.13
N LEU A 552 35.19 -19.76 -8.09
CA LEU A 552 34.38 -20.99 -8.15
C LEU A 552 33.02 -20.77 -8.79
N TYR A 553 32.39 -19.61 -8.55
CA TYR A 553 30.98 -19.41 -8.87
C TYR A 553 30.74 -18.18 -9.75
N GLN A 554 31.08 -16.98 -9.29
CA GLN A 554 30.65 -15.75 -9.93
C GLN A 554 31.24 -15.56 -11.34
N SER A 555 32.53 -15.94 -11.55
CA SER A 555 33.13 -15.90 -12.88
C SER A 555 32.44 -16.79 -13.92
N ARG A 556 31.57 -17.68 -13.46
CA ARG A 556 30.69 -18.55 -14.29
C ARG A 556 29.23 -18.09 -14.31
N ASN A 557 28.96 -16.88 -13.82
CA ASN A 557 27.60 -16.33 -13.68
C ASN A 557 26.70 -17.14 -12.73
N ILE A 558 27.31 -17.79 -11.73
CA ILE A 558 26.59 -18.60 -10.74
C ILE A 558 26.54 -17.84 -9.42
N MET A 559 25.37 -17.75 -8.84
CA MET A 559 25.12 -17.32 -7.45
C MET A 559 24.71 -18.53 -6.62
N MET A 560 25.36 -18.70 -5.48
CA MET A 560 25.01 -19.78 -4.55
C MET A 560 24.81 -19.23 -3.15
N PHE A 561 23.69 -19.57 -2.53
CA PHE A 561 23.43 -19.27 -1.13
C PHE A 561 22.67 -20.41 -0.45
N SER A 562 22.77 -20.49 0.86
CA SER A 562 22.00 -21.44 1.64
C SER A 562 21.04 -20.77 2.61
N ARG A 563 20.00 -21.50 2.95
CA ARG A 563 19.02 -21.16 3.97
C ARG A 563 18.99 -22.29 5.00
N THR A 564 19.08 -21.93 6.28
CA THR A 564 19.14 -22.93 7.37
C THR A 564 18.20 -22.54 8.49
N TYR A 565 17.35 -23.48 8.91
CA TYR A 565 16.42 -23.27 10.02
C TYR A 565 16.13 -24.59 10.74
N ASN A 566 16.31 -24.63 12.06
CA ASN A 566 16.03 -25.82 12.90
C ASN A 566 16.64 -27.13 12.34
N GLY A 567 17.88 -27.05 11.84
CA GLY A 567 18.60 -28.22 11.29
C GLY A 567 18.27 -28.57 9.85
N VAL A 568 17.27 -27.94 9.25
CA VAL A 568 16.97 -28.10 7.82
C VAL A 568 17.85 -27.15 7.01
N PHE A 569 18.56 -27.68 6.04
CA PHE A 569 19.45 -26.94 5.14
C PHE A 569 18.92 -27.01 3.70
N SER A 570 18.86 -25.85 3.03
CA SER A 570 18.56 -25.75 1.61
C SER A 570 19.67 -24.96 0.90
N LEU A 571 20.20 -25.50 -0.19
CA LEU A 571 21.12 -24.82 -1.10
C LEU A 571 20.32 -24.30 -2.29
N VAL A 572 20.45 -23.01 -2.59
CA VAL A 572 19.93 -22.37 -3.80
C VAL A 572 21.10 -22.03 -4.71
N ALA A 573 21.06 -22.49 -5.95
CA ALA A 573 22.05 -22.23 -6.97
C ALA A 573 21.37 -21.64 -8.21
N LEU A 574 21.78 -20.44 -8.61
CA LEU A 574 21.19 -19.65 -9.70
C LEU A 574 22.23 -19.44 -10.79
N ASN A 575 21.81 -19.63 -12.05
CA ASN A 575 22.66 -19.38 -13.23
C ASN A 575 22.05 -18.24 -14.07
N PHE A 576 22.73 -17.12 -14.08
CA PHE A 576 22.35 -15.93 -14.85
C PHE A 576 22.93 -15.92 -16.27
N GLY A 577 23.78 -16.90 -16.60
CA GLY A 577 24.32 -17.10 -17.94
C GLY A 577 23.45 -18.01 -18.81
N ALA A 578 23.64 -17.92 -20.12
CA ALA A 578 22.83 -18.70 -21.09
C ALA A 578 23.21 -20.20 -21.14
N GLN A 579 24.43 -20.56 -20.74
CA GLN A 579 24.94 -21.93 -20.83
C GLN A 579 24.82 -22.65 -19.50
N GLU A 580 24.50 -23.93 -19.54
CA GLU A 580 24.58 -24.81 -18.37
C GLU A 580 25.98 -24.75 -17.76
N GLN A 581 26.05 -24.72 -16.44
CA GLN A 581 27.30 -24.72 -15.68
C GLN A 581 27.37 -25.95 -14.77
N VAL A 582 28.59 -26.50 -14.68
CA VAL A 582 28.91 -27.58 -13.74
C VAL A 582 29.85 -27.03 -12.68
N VAL A 583 29.40 -27.05 -11.43
CA VAL A 583 30.18 -26.55 -10.29
C VAL A 583 30.30 -27.61 -9.20
N ASN A 584 31.38 -27.55 -8.44
CA ASN A 584 31.54 -28.40 -7.26
C ASN A 584 31.07 -27.64 -6.01
N PHE A 585 30.36 -28.36 -5.13
CA PHE A 585 29.92 -27.83 -3.84
C PHE A 585 30.14 -28.85 -2.74
N LYS A 586 30.51 -28.37 -1.54
CA LYS A 586 30.72 -29.19 -0.33
C LYS A 586 29.54 -28.96 0.61
N PHE A 587 28.64 -29.90 0.66
CA PHE A 587 27.50 -29.84 1.59
C PHE A 587 27.98 -29.95 3.04
N PRO A 588 27.34 -29.20 3.98
CA PRO A 588 27.74 -29.23 5.39
C PRO A 588 27.24 -30.45 6.14
N PHE A 589 26.23 -31.18 5.64
CA PHE A 589 25.59 -32.29 6.33
C PHE A 589 25.60 -33.55 5.47
N ASN A 590 25.74 -34.72 6.14
CA ASN A 590 25.53 -36.01 5.51
C ASN A 590 24.03 -36.20 5.23
N GLY A 591 23.69 -36.87 4.14
CA GLY A 591 22.29 -37.24 3.87
C GLY A 591 21.93 -37.27 2.40
N ASN A 592 20.65 -37.35 2.15
CA ASN A 592 20.08 -37.18 0.82
C ASN A 592 19.56 -35.74 0.69
N TYR A 593 19.63 -35.22 -0.52
CA TYR A 593 19.13 -33.88 -0.83
C TYR A 593 18.14 -33.98 -1.98
N ARG A 594 16.90 -33.54 -1.73
CA ARG A 594 15.86 -33.48 -2.75
C ARG A 594 15.96 -32.19 -3.53
N GLU A 595 15.90 -32.29 -4.85
CA GLU A 595 15.78 -31.12 -5.72
C GLU A 595 14.30 -30.68 -5.78
N GLU A 596 14.01 -29.44 -5.38
CA GLU A 596 12.65 -28.97 -5.08
C GLU A 596 11.87 -28.50 -6.31
N LEU A 597 12.56 -28.04 -7.38
CA LEU A 597 11.87 -27.43 -8.52
C LEU A 597 11.29 -28.46 -9.49
N HIS A 598 12.00 -29.56 -9.76
CA HIS A 598 11.58 -30.58 -10.73
C HIS A 598 11.68 -32.02 -10.20
N GLY A 599 12.27 -32.23 -9.02
CA GLY A 599 12.57 -33.56 -8.51
C GLY A 599 13.61 -34.32 -9.34
N GLN A 600 14.31 -33.60 -10.20
CA GLN A 600 15.44 -34.11 -10.99
C GLN A 600 16.74 -33.79 -10.25
N ASP A 601 17.79 -34.57 -10.51
CA ASP A 601 19.11 -34.37 -9.88
C ASP A 601 19.09 -34.43 -8.33
N ASN A 602 18.24 -35.33 -7.77
CA ASN A 602 18.28 -35.64 -6.34
C ASN A 602 19.64 -36.27 -5.98
N LEU A 603 20.22 -35.81 -4.89
CA LEU A 603 21.54 -36.26 -4.44
C LEU A 603 21.34 -37.32 -3.34
N LYS A 604 21.95 -38.48 -3.50
CA LYS A 604 21.88 -39.61 -2.53
C LYS A 604 23.22 -39.84 -1.88
N GLY A 605 23.20 -40.11 -0.55
CA GLY A 605 24.40 -40.50 0.20
C GLY A 605 25.50 -39.44 0.20
N VAL A 606 25.13 -38.17 0.18
CA VAL A 606 26.10 -37.06 0.26
C VAL A 606 26.87 -37.14 1.56
N SER A 607 28.20 -37.08 1.46
CA SER A 607 29.10 -36.99 2.63
C SER A 607 29.50 -35.55 2.88
N ALA A 608 29.33 -35.08 4.12
CA ALA A 608 29.68 -33.73 4.52
C ALA A 608 31.15 -33.38 4.18
N GLY A 609 31.38 -32.19 3.63
CA GLY A 609 32.68 -31.67 3.28
C GLY A 609 33.35 -32.34 2.05
N LYS A 610 32.69 -33.26 1.37
CA LYS A 610 33.16 -33.83 0.10
C LYS A 610 32.59 -33.05 -1.08
N ASP A 611 33.38 -32.97 -2.15
CA ASP A 611 32.93 -32.34 -3.40
C ASP A 611 31.79 -33.14 -4.04
N VAL A 612 30.72 -32.45 -4.33
CA VAL A 612 29.55 -32.93 -5.10
C VAL A 612 29.45 -32.07 -6.36
N GLN A 613 29.39 -32.72 -7.51
CA GLN A 613 29.20 -32.04 -8.78
C GLN A 613 27.73 -31.69 -8.98
N LEU A 614 27.43 -30.42 -9.25
CA LEU A 614 26.08 -29.89 -9.46
C LEU A 614 25.96 -29.32 -10.87
N ASN A 615 24.91 -29.73 -11.59
CA ASN A 615 24.54 -29.17 -12.89
C ASN A 615 23.48 -28.08 -12.71
N ILE A 616 23.77 -26.85 -13.18
CA ILE A 616 22.88 -25.71 -13.04
C ILE A 616 22.52 -25.20 -14.43
N PRO A 617 21.24 -25.37 -14.86
CA PRO A 617 20.78 -24.97 -16.20
C PRO A 617 20.97 -23.47 -16.44
N GLY A 618 21.22 -23.08 -17.68
CA GLY A 618 21.34 -21.65 -18.06
C GLY A 618 20.02 -20.89 -17.88
N ASN A 619 20.09 -19.63 -17.45
CA ASN A 619 18.94 -18.76 -17.14
C ASN A 619 17.92 -19.41 -16.21
N TYR A 620 18.40 -20.21 -15.26
CA TYR A 620 17.54 -20.94 -14.33
C TYR A 620 18.24 -21.16 -12.98
N GLY A 621 17.66 -21.98 -12.10
CA GLY A 621 18.22 -22.36 -10.82
C GLY A 621 17.86 -23.77 -10.38
N ARG A 622 18.49 -24.20 -9.30
CA ARG A 622 18.22 -25.44 -8.59
C ARG A 622 18.14 -25.18 -7.10
N ILE A 623 17.34 -25.94 -6.41
CA ILE A 623 17.18 -25.87 -4.94
C ILE A 623 17.31 -27.28 -4.38
N TRP A 624 18.30 -27.54 -3.56
CA TRP A 624 18.49 -28.84 -2.89
C TRP A 624 18.24 -28.70 -1.40
N THR A 625 17.26 -29.43 -0.89
CA THR A 625 16.92 -29.46 0.54
C THR A 625 17.30 -30.80 1.15
N LEU A 626 17.98 -30.75 2.32
CA LEU A 626 18.32 -31.93 3.10
C LEU A 626 17.04 -32.67 3.52
N GLU A 627 16.94 -33.94 3.20
CA GLU A 627 15.87 -34.82 3.67
C GLU A 627 16.12 -35.17 5.15
N THR A 628 15.17 -34.82 6.02
CA THR A 628 15.21 -35.12 7.46
C THR A 628 14.58 -36.44 7.80
#